data_9aaa315c58aef18ea00c62c165e25223
#
_entry.id   9aaa315c58aef18ea00c62c165e25223
#
_cell.length_a   1.000
_cell.length_b   1.000
_cell.length_c   1.000
_cell.angle_alpha   90.00
_cell.angle_beta   90.00
_cell.angle_gamma   90.00
#
_symmetry.space_group_name_H-M   'P 1'
#
loop_
_entity.id
_entity.type
_entity.pdbx_description
1 polymer ?
#
loop_
_entity_poly.entity_id
_entity_poly.type
_entity_poly.pdbx_seq_one_letter_code
_entity_poly.pdbx_strand_id
1 'polypeptide(L)'
;MEYPIAVNYKYTSNLYTARKWLEELPDVIACDFETASKFTRKEKDLMKFRLDNRRLSFEEHRVLLQQYESNGLSHPSLTVITHLSIGWSDRDALVIICDNNSMRQFIFDFLVTTKRHQIWHNSPFDFKHIRFNTGLLPISYEDTMLKSKSLLNDANPYRDKVSLKELMAYAYGDWAISKDEFTLEEMWKESTSKYSGTDACATFKLYQDLQEETTKWRI
;
A
#
# COMPACT_ATOMS: atom_id res chain seq x y z
N MET A 1 20.78 12.27 -11.65
CA MET A 1 20.00 12.56 -10.43
C MET A 1 20.37 11.47 -9.44
N GLU A 2 20.82 11.85 -8.23
CA GLU A 2 21.14 10.83 -7.21
C GLU A 2 19.84 10.28 -6.61
N TYR A 3 19.68 8.97 -6.58
CA TYR A 3 18.60 8.24 -5.90
C TYR A 3 19.21 7.38 -4.78
N PRO A 4 18.55 7.18 -3.63
CA PRO A 4 17.16 7.58 -3.37
C PRO A 4 17.01 9.08 -3.11
N ILE A 5 15.95 9.67 -3.67
CA ILE A 5 15.60 11.06 -3.37
C ILE A 5 15.06 11.13 -1.93
N ALA A 6 15.51 12.12 -1.18
CA ALA A 6 14.93 12.39 0.14
C ALA A 6 13.46 12.81 -0.03
N VAL A 7 12.54 12.03 0.53
CA VAL A 7 11.11 12.33 0.50
C VAL A 7 10.76 13.25 1.67
N ASN A 8 10.07 14.35 1.37
CA ASN A 8 9.46 15.23 2.35
C ASN A 8 8.09 14.64 2.74
N TYR A 9 8.02 13.97 3.86
CA TYR A 9 6.74 13.44 4.32
C TYR A 9 6.30 14.11 5.62
N LYS A 10 5.01 14.34 5.74
CA LYS A 10 4.34 14.72 6.98
C LYS A 10 3.38 13.61 7.37
N TYR A 11 3.24 13.36 8.65
CA TYR A 11 2.35 12.30 9.13
C TYR A 11 1.47 12.76 10.29
N THR A 12 0.32 12.10 10.46
CA THR A 12 -0.61 12.39 11.54
C THR A 12 -1.50 11.20 11.87
N SER A 13 -1.86 11.06 13.16
CA SER A 13 -2.95 10.22 13.65
C SER A 13 -4.15 11.07 14.13
N ASN A 14 -4.09 12.39 13.96
CA ASN A 14 -5.14 13.30 14.36
C ASN A 14 -6.13 13.51 13.22
N LEU A 15 -7.41 13.17 13.47
CA LEU A 15 -8.47 13.23 12.46
C LEU A 15 -8.72 14.65 11.91
N TYR A 16 -8.66 15.67 12.76
CA TYR A 16 -8.85 17.06 12.34
C TYR A 16 -7.71 17.50 11.40
N THR A 17 -6.47 17.18 11.78
CA THR A 17 -5.29 17.47 10.96
C THR A 17 -5.34 16.74 9.64
N ALA A 18 -5.70 15.45 9.66
CA ALA A 18 -5.86 14.64 8.45
C ALA A 18 -6.90 15.25 7.50
N ARG A 19 -8.06 15.65 8.01
CA ARG A 19 -9.11 16.30 7.22
C ARG A 19 -8.61 17.55 6.52
N LYS A 20 -7.98 18.46 7.27
CA LYS A 20 -7.43 19.69 6.73
C LYS A 20 -6.42 19.42 5.61
N TRP A 21 -5.51 18.48 5.81
CA TRP A 21 -4.49 18.17 4.81
C TRP A 21 -5.07 17.51 3.56
N LEU A 22 -6.08 16.67 3.69
CA LEU A 22 -6.75 16.06 2.54
C LEU A 22 -7.52 17.08 1.68
N GLU A 23 -8.02 18.16 2.28
CA GLU A 23 -8.67 19.27 1.55
C GLU A 23 -7.67 20.03 0.66
N GLU A 24 -6.42 20.14 1.08
CA GLU A 24 -5.33 20.87 0.40
C GLU A 24 -4.65 20.07 -0.73
N LEU A 25 -4.98 18.79 -0.91
CA LEU A 25 -4.34 17.93 -1.93
C LEU A 25 -4.69 18.38 -3.36
N PRO A 26 -3.78 18.21 -4.34
CA PRO A 26 -4.06 18.46 -5.75
C PRO A 26 -5.04 17.45 -6.35
N ASP A 27 -5.43 17.67 -7.61
CA ASP A 27 -6.43 16.85 -8.32
C ASP A 27 -5.93 15.43 -8.65
N VAL A 28 -4.62 15.22 -8.73
CA VAL A 28 -4.00 13.91 -9.00
C VAL A 28 -3.13 13.52 -7.82
N ILE A 29 -3.39 12.34 -7.27
CA ILE A 29 -2.69 11.82 -6.09
C ILE A 29 -2.36 10.35 -6.26
N ALA A 30 -1.18 9.93 -5.84
CA ALA A 30 -0.86 8.51 -5.70
C ALA A 30 -1.22 8.04 -4.28
N CYS A 31 -1.79 6.86 -4.17
CA CYS A 31 -2.25 6.28 -2.90
C CYS A 31 -1.63 4.90 -2.69
N ASP A 32 -1.34 4.57 -1.44
CA ASP A 32 -0.85 3.27 -1.02
C ASP A 32 -1.31 2.96 0.41
N PHE A 33 -1.64 1.68 0.68
CA PHE A 33 -1.99 1.22 2.01
C PHE A 33 -0.88 0.37 2.63
N GLU A 34 -0.56 0.65 3.88
CA GLU A 34 0.09 -0.34 4.72
C GLU A 34 -0.93 -1.11 5.53
N THR A 35 -0.70 -2.41 5.64
CA THR A 35 -1.60 -3.33 6.32
C THR A 35 -0.85 -4.21 7.31
N ALA A 36 -1.53 -4.61 8.37
CA ALA A 36 -1.03 -5.59 9.33
C ALA A 36 -2.08 -6.65 9.62
N SER A 37 -1.63 -7.80 10.11
CA SER A 37 -2.53 -8.83 10.67
C SER A 37 -3.32 -8.27 11.84
N LYS A 38 -4.58 -8.67 11.98
CA LYS A 38 -5.39 -8.39 13.19
C LYS A 38 -4.89 -9.12 14.42
N PHE A 39 -4.03 -10.13 14.25
CA PHE A 39 -3.55 -10.97 15.33
C PHE A 39 -2.16 -10.52 15.79
N THR A 40 -1.98 -10.42 17.07
CA THR A 40 -0.70 -10.16 17.72
C THR A 40 0.25 -11.35 17.54
N ARG A 41 1.56 -11.12 17.74
CA ARG A 41 2.56 -12.18 17.70
C ARG A 41 2.22 -13.30 18.69
N LYS A 42 1.83 -12.94 19.91
CA LYS A 42 1.43 -13.93 20.96
C LYS A 42 0.24 -14.81 20.52
N GLU A 43 -0.76 -14.21 19.88
CA GLU A 43 -1.89 -14.97 19.33
C GLU A 43 -1.46 -15.89 18.19
N LYS A 44 -0.59 -15.42 17.31
CA LYS A 44 -0.01 -16.26 16.24
C LYS A 44 0.83 -17.40 16.78
N ASP A 45 1.64 -17.18 17.82
CA ASP A 45 2.41 -18.25 18.48
C ASP A 45 1.48 -19.31 19.09
N LEU A 46 0.37 -18.86 19.70
CA LEU A 46 -0.65 -19.80 20.21
C LEU A 46 -1.36 -20.59 19.10
N MET A 47 -1.66 -19.93 17.98
CA MET A 47 -2.23 -20.60 16.79
C MET A 47 -1.28 -21.65 16.25
N LYS A 48 0.01 -21.33 16.12
CA LYS A 48 1.06 -22.26 15.70
C LYS A 48 1.15 -23.46 16.64
N PHE A 49 1.21 -23.21 17.95
CA PHE A 49 1.21 -24.29 18.95
C PHE A 49 0.01 -25.23 18.80
N ARG A 50 -1.19 -24.70 18.53
CA ARG A 50 -2.40 -25.49 18.32
C ARG A 50 -2.34 -26.28 17.02
N LEU A 51 -1.82 -25.71 15.93
CA LEU A 51 -1.62 -26.40 14.65
C LEU A 51 -0.67 -27.59 14.80
N ASP A 52 0.43 -27.41 15.56
CA ASP A 52 1.49 -28.43 15.72
C ASP A 52 1.14 -29.52 16.70
N ASN A 53 0.30 -29.27 17.72
CA ASN A 53 0.16 -30.13 18.90
C ASN A 53 -1.28 -30.62 19.19
N ARG A 54 -2.26 -30.24 18.39
CA ARG A 54 -3.66 -30.67 18.61
C ARG A 54 -4.23 -31.39 17.41
N ARG A 55 -5.09 -32.39 17.68
CA ARG A 55 -5.94 -33.01 16.66
C ARG A 55 -7.08 -32.02 16.38
N LEU A 56 -7.04 -31.39 15.20
CA LEU A 56 -8.05 -30.48 14.70
C LEU A 56 -8.84 -31.20 13.61
N SER A 57 -10.12 -30.90 13.48
CA SER A 57 -10.88 -31.24 12.28
C SER A 57 -10.30 -30.51 11.06
N PHE A 58 -10.61 -30.98 9.85
CA PHE A 58 -10.15 -30.32 8.62
C PHE A 58 -10.53 -28.84 8.58
N GLU A 59 -11.76 -28.50 8.95
CA GLU A 59 -12.25 -27.12 8.94
C GLU A 59 -11.56 -26.26 10.00
N GLU A 60 -11.39 -26.76 11.23
CA GLU A 60 -10.66 -26.05 12.28
C GLU A 60 -9.20 -25.80 11.89
N HIS A 61 -8.55 -26.79 11.29
CA HIS A 61 -7.17 -26.66 10.81
C HIS A 61 -7.09 -25.59 9.71
N ARG A 62 -7.99 -25.64 8.72
CA ARG A 62 -8.05 -24.66 7.62
C ARG A 62 -8.23 -23.23 8.12
N VAL A 63 -9.20 -23.00 9.02
CA VAL A 63 -9.49 -21.68 9.59
C VAL A 63 -8.31 -21.16 10.42
N LEU A 64 -7.75 -22.02 11.27
CA LEU A 64 -6.64 -21.65 12.14
C LEU A 64 -5.36 -21.34 11.33
N LEU A 65 -5.08 -22.13 10.29
CA LEU A 65 -3.96 -21.91 9.39
C LEU A 65 -4.10 -20.57 8.64
N GLN A 66 -5.29 -20.28 8.13
CA GLN A 66 -5.58 -19.02 7.47
C GLN A 66 -5.37 -17.81 8.40
N GLN A 67 -5.76 -17.91 9.66
CA GLN A 67 -5.52 -16.89 10.67
C GLN A 67 -4.03 -16.73 11.00
N TYR A 68 -3.33 -17.83 11.16
CA TYR A 68 -1.89 -17.84 11.44
C TYR A 68 -1.08 -17.22 10.30
N GLU A 69 -1.39 -17.59 9.06
CA GLU A 69 -0.74 -17.08 7.86
C GLU A 69 -1.25 -15.68 7.44
N SER A 70 -2.19 -15.09 8.20
CA SER A 70 -2.71 -13.77 7.90
C SER A 70 -1.60 -12.72 7.91
N ASN A 71 -1.48 -12.02 6.79
CA ASN A 71 -0.57 -10.91 6.57
C ASN A 71 -1.26 -9.87 5.66
N GLY A 72 -0.56 -8.88 5.18
CA GLY A 72 -1.13 -7.87 4.28
C GLY A 72 -1.78 -8.43 3.01
N LEU A 73 -1.41 -9.63 2.56
CA LEU A 73 -1.99 -10.31 1.40
C LEU A 73 -3.29 -11.05 1.72
N SER A 74 -3.61 -11.23 2.99
CA SER A 74 -4.79 -11.97 3.46
C SER A 74 -6.10 -11.20 3.21
N HIS A 75 -7.23 -11.89 3.45
CA HIS A 75 -8.55 -11.29 3.33
C HIS A 75 -8.72 -10.10 4.31
N PRO A 76 -9.40 -9.00 3.93
CA PRO A 76 -9.61 -7.82 4.77
C PRO A 76 -10.22 -8.09 6.16
N SER A 77 -10.97 -9.20 6.32
CA SER A 77 -11.47 -9.61 7.63
C SER A 77 -10.36 -10.01 8.62
N LEU A 78 -9.18 -10.39 8.12
CA LEU A 78 -8.03 -10.86 8.93
C LEU A 78 -6.92 -9.82 9.06
N THR A 79 -7.04 -8.69 8.36
CA THR A 79 -6.05 -7.62 8.35
C THR A 79 -6.68 -6.26 8.65
N VAL A 80 -5.88 -5.31 9.06
CA VAL A 80 -6.27 -3.92 9.26
C VAL A 80 -5.38 -3.01 8.43
N ILE A 81 -5.96 -1.90 7.94
CA ILE A 81 -5.19 -0.79 7.38
C ILE A 81 -4.53 -0.06 8.56
N THR A 82 -3.23 0.14 8.47
CA THR A 82 -2.44 0.87 9.48
C THR A 82 -2.04 2.26 9.01
N HIS A 83 -1.80 2.43 7.70
CA HIS A 83 -1.47 3.72 7.09
C HIS A 83 -2.17 3.87 5.75
N LEU A 84 -2.54 5.11 5.44
CA LEU A 84 -2.77 5.59 4.09
C LEU A 84 -1.68 6.58 3.75
N SER A 85 -0.92 6.32 2.70
CA SER A 85 0.05 7.28 2.15
C SER A 85 -0.50 7.90 0.89
N ILE A 86 -0.25 9.20 0.73
CA ILE A 86 -0.65 9.97 -0.44
C ILE A 86 0.54 10.78 -0.92
N GLY A 87 1.01 10.49 -2.13
CA GLY A 87 2.06 11.24 -2.83
C GLY A 87 1.46 12.11 -3.94
N TRP A 88 2.00 13.31 -4.14
CA TRP A 88 1.57 14.21 -5.22
C TRP A 88 2.74 14.81 -6.00
N SER A 89 3.93 14.38 -5.67
CA SER A 89 5.16 14.62 -6.42
C SER A 89 6.11 13.44 -6.22
N ASP A 90 7.28 13.49 -6.84
CA ASP A 90 8.36 12.52 -6.61
C ASP A 90 9.01 12.67 -5.22
N ARG A 91 8.61 13.67 -4.44
CA ARG A 91 9.24 14.03 -3.15
C ARG A 91 8.29 14.30 -2.01
N ASP A 92 7.05 14.65 -2.28
CA ASP A 92 6.14 15.14 -1.25
C ASP A 92 5.02 14.14 -0.99
N ALA A 93 4.89 13.75 0.27
CA ALA A 93 3.89 12.80 0.72
C ALA A 93 3.22 13.21 2.04
N LEU A 94 2.00 12.73 2.19
CA LEU A 94 1.23 12.75 3.42
C LEU A 94 1.00 11.31 3.87
N VAL A 95 1.21 11.03 5.15
CA VAL A 95 0.94 9.72 5.74
C VAL A 95 -0.08 9.85 6.86
N ILE A 96 -1.21 9.19 6.73
CA ILE A 96 -2.26 9.14 7.76
C ILE A 96 -2.14 7.81 8.50
N ILE A 97 -1.87 7.89 9.79
CA ILE A 97 -1.80 6.74 10.68
C ILE A 97 -3.21 6.34 11.10
N CYS A 98 -3.61 5.13 10.79
CA CYS A 98 -4.96 4.59 10.97
C CYS A 98 -5.05 3.74 12.24
N ASP A 99 -4.71 4.32 13.38
CA ASP A 99 -4.62 3.65 14.68
C ASP A 99 -5.99 3.29 15.29
N ASN A 100 -7.07 3.89 14.79
CA ASN A 100 -8.43 3.66 15.28
C ASN A 100 -9.47 3.53 14.15
N ASN A 101 -10.66 3.03 14.50
CA ASN A 101 -11.72 2.78 13.52
C ASN A 101 -12.29 4.06 12.92
N SER A 102 -12.35 5.15 13.66
CA SER A 102 -12.86 6.44 13.16
C SER A 102 -11.96 6.99 12.06
N MET A 103 -10.64 6.89 12.22
CA MET A 103 -9.68 7.28 11.20
C MET A 103 -9.80 6.38 9.97
N ARG A 104 -9.91 5.05 10.15
CA ARG A 104 -10.09 4.10 9.03
C ARG A 104 -11.35 4.40 8.24
N GLN A 105 -12.47 4.61 8.92
CA GLN A 105 -13.72 4.96 8.24
C GLN A 105 -13.59 6.27 7.47
N PHE A 106 -13.00 7.28 8.09
CA PHE A 106 -12.79 8.58 7.45
C PHE A 106 -11.95 8.48 6.16
N ILE A 107 -10.85 7.72 6.17
CA ILE A 107 -10.04 7.55 4.95
C ILE A 107 -10.77 6.73 3.88
N PHE A 108 -11.53 5.72 4.26
CA PHE A 108 -12.35 4.98 3.28
C PHE A 108 -13.41 5.86 2.64
N ASP A 109 -14.11 6.66 3.44
CA ASP A 109 -15.11 7.61 2.93
C ASP A 109 -14.46 8.65 2.00
N PHE A 110 -13.29 9.19 2.38
CA PHE A 110 -12.53 10.09 1.50
C PHE A 110 -12.20 9.43 0.16
N LEU A 111 -11.63 8.23 0.15
CA LEU A 111 -11.19 7.55 -1.07
C LEU A 111 -12.34 7.23 -2.04
N VAL A 112 -13.55 6.94 -1.54
CA VAL A 112 -14.70 6.63 -2.41
C VAL A 112 -15.54 7.83 -2.78
N THR A 113 -15.36 8.99 -2.12
CA THR A 113 -16.15 10.21 -2.39
C THR A 113 -15.36 11.31 -3.08
N THR A 114 -14.02 11.30 -2.96
CA THR A 114 -13.19 12.31 -3.61
C THR A 114 -13.29 12.20 -5.14
N LYS A 115 -13.30 13.35 -5.81
CA LYS A 115 -13.25 13.44 -7.29
C LYS A 115 -11.81 13.45 -7.82
N ARG A 116 -10.81 13.45 -6.94
CA ARG A 116 -9.40 13.42 -7.33
C ARG A 116 -9.09 12.14 -8.08
N HIS A 117 -8.23 12.24 -9.07
CA HIS A 117 -7.72 11.07 -9.79
C HIS A 117 -6.68 10.35 -8.92
N GLN A 118 -6.95 9.09 -8.59
CA GLN A 118 -6.15 8.28 -7.68
C GLN A 118 -5.26 7.33 -8.47
N ILE A 119 -3.97 7.40 -8.21
CA ILE A 119 -2.98 6.51 -8.81
C ILE A 119 -2.60 5.45 -7.79
N TRP A 120 -2.66 4.20 -8.19
CA TRP A 120 -2.34 3.06 -7.35
C TRP A 120 -1.30 2.17 -8.03
N HIS A 121 -0.59 1.37 -7.26
CA HIS A 121 0.28 0.32 -7.79
C HIS A 121 -0.19 -1.04 -7.28
N ASN A 122 -0.67 -1.92 -8.17
CA ASN A 122 -1.33 -3.16 -7.81
C ASN A 122 -2.65 -2.94 -7.03
N SER A 123 -3.49 -2.07 -7.57
CA SER A 123 -4.77 -1.64 -6.97
C SER A 123 -5.69 -2.76 -6.46
N PRO A 124 -5.70 -4.00 -7.02
CA PRO A 124 -6.50 -5.09 -6.46
C PRO A 124 -6.17 -5.42 -5.01
N PHE A 125 -4.92 -5.17 -4.58
CA PHE A 125 -4.53 -5.35 -3.19
C PHE A 125 -5.25 -4.34 -2.27
N ASP A 126 -5.27 -3.06 -2.64
CA ASP A 126 -5.87 -1.99 -1.84
C ASP A 126 -7.39 -1.97 -1.96
N PHE A 127 -7.89 -2.18 -3.16
CA PHE A 127 -9.32 -2.11 -3.47
C PHE A 127 -10.16 -3.19 -2.78
N LYS A 128 -9.57 -4.36 -2.48
CA LYS A 128 -10.26 -5.37 -1.65
C LYS A 128 -10.60 -4.82 -0.27
N HIS A 129 -9.73 -3.99 0.33
CA HIS A 129 -9.97 -3.35 1.63
C HIS A 129 -11.00 -2.24 1.52
N ILE A 130 -10.90 -1.37 0.50
CA ILE A 130 -11.88 -0.31 0.26
C ILE A 130 -13.26 -0.92 0.06
N ARG A 131 -13.38 -1.86 -0.86
CA ARG A 131 -14.66 -2.52 -1.19
C ARG A 131 -15.25 -3.29 -0.01
N PHE A 132 -14.42 -3.98 0.78
CA PHE A 132 -14.89 -4.72 1.96
C PHE A 132 -15.51 -3.80 3.02
N ASN A 133 -14.96 -2.59 3.20
CA ASN A 133 -15.39 -1.66 4.23
C ASN A 133 -16.51 -0.70 3.76
N THR A 134 -16.60 -0.40 2.46
CA THR A 134 -17.54 0.61 1.92
C THR A 134 -18.57 0.03 0.94
N GLY A 135 -18.30 -1.13 0.38
CA GLY A 135 -19.07 -1.67 -0.76
C GLY A 135 -18.75 -0.99 -2.11
N LEU A 136 -17.93 0.06 -2.12
CA LEU A 136 -17.65 0.92 -3.27
C LEU A 136 -16.18 0.80 -3.71
N LEU A 137 -15.87 1.40 -4.86
CA LEU A 137 -14.50 1.62 -5.35
C LEU A 137 -14.29 3.12 -5.58
N PRO A 138 -13.03 3.59 -5.69
CA PRO A 138 -12.71 4.96 -6.07
C PRO A 138 -13.40 5.37 -7.38
N ILE A 139 -13.82 6.65 -7.47
CA ILE A 139 -14.57 7.17 -8.64
C ILE A 139 -13.65 7.27 -9.87
N SER A 140 -12.42 7.71 -9.67
CA SER A 140 -11.43 7.90 -10.74
C SER A 140 -10.09 7.34 -10.28
N TYR A 141 -9.55 6.37 -11.03
CA TYR A 141 -8.26 5.76 -10.68
C TYR A 141 -7.52 5.20 -11.88
N GLU A 142 -6.21 5.02 -11.72
CA GLU A 142 -5.31 4.33 -12.64
C GLU A 142 -4.38 3.38 -11.85
N ASP A 143 -3.99 2.26 -12.47
CA ASP A 143 -3.07 1.27 -11.88
C ASP A 143 -1.76 1.24 -12.67
N THR A 144 -0.68 1.69 -12.05
CA THR A 144 0.64 1.77 -12.69
C THR A 144 1.25 0.39 -12.96
N MET A 145 0.91 -0.65 -12.17
CA MET A 145 1.36 -2.01 -12.47
C MET A 145 0.73 -2.52 -13.78
N LEU A 146 -0.59 -2.34 -13.95
CA LEU A 146 -1.28 -2.77 -15.17
C LEU A 146 -0.78 -1.99 -16.39
N LYS A 147 -0.56 -0.69 -16.23
CA LYS A 147 -0.03 0.16 -17.29
C LYS A 147 1.40 -0.24 -17.67
N SER A 148 2.27 -0.49 -16.71
CA SER A 148 3.63 -0.99 -16.96
C SER A 148 3.62 -2.31 -17.70
N LYS A 149 2.77 -3.27 -17.31
CA LYS A 149 2.61 -4.54 -18.02
C LYS A 149 2.21 -4.35 -19.50
N SER A 150 1.38 -3.38 -19.79
CA SER A 150 0.93 -3.10 -21.15
C SER A 150 2.00 -2.43 -22.02
N LEU A 151 2.95 -1.72 -21.41
CA LEU A 151 4.02 -1.00 -22.12
C LEU A 151 5.29 -1.85 -22.28
N LEU A 152 5.58 -2.76 -21.37
CA LEU A 152 6.71 -3.67 -21.47
C LEU A 152 6.39 -4.76 -22.49
N ASN A 153 7.14 -4.82 -23.58
CA ASN A 153 6.96 -5.81 -24.62
C ASN A 153 7.50 -7.20 -24.19
N ASP A 154 7.19 -8.23 -24.97
CA ASP A 154 7.55 -9.63 -24.69
C ASP A 154 9.06 -9.88 -24.60
N ALA A 155 9.88 -9.05 -25.23
CA ALA A 155 11.33 -9.16 -25.20
C ALA A 155 11.97 -8.49 -23.98
N ASN A 156 11.20 -7.70 -23.21
CA ASN A 156 11.73 -7.00 -22.05
C ASN A 156 11.87 -7.95 -20.87
N PRO A 157 13.09 -8.11 -20.29
CA PRO A 157 13.34 -9.02 -19.17
C PRO A 157 12.60 -8.62 -17.86
N TYR A 158 12.06 -7.40 -17.80
CA TYR A 158 11.27 -6.90 -16.66
C TYR A 158 9.76 -7.03 -16.85
N ARG A 159 9.28 -7.62 -17.97
CA ARG A 159 7.84 -7.79 -18.21
C ARG A 159 7.09 -8.45 -17.04
N ASP A 160 7.70 -9.46 -16.43
CA ASP A 160 7.12 -10.18 -15.30
C ASP A 160 7.54 -9.60 -13.93
N LYS A 161 8.46 -8.63 -13.93
CA LYS A 161 8.99 -7.96 -12.74
C LYS A 161 8.35 -6.57 -12.61
N VAL A 162 7.10 -6.53 -12.25
CA VAL A 162 6.29 -5.29 -12.24
C VAL A 162 5.90 -4.84 -10.84
N SER A 163 6.55 -5.36 -9.80
CA SER A 163 6.43 -4.75 -8.48
C SER A 163 6.99 -3.33 -8.49
N LEU A 164 6.46 -2.44 -7.67
CA LEU A 164 6.92 -1.04 -7.59
C LEU A 164 8.44 -0.96 -7.44
N LYS A 165 9.00 -1.77 -6.57
CA LYS A 165 10.45 -1.79 -6.28
C LYS A 165 11.29 -2.23 -7.47
N GLU A 166 10.86 -3.27 -8.19
CA GLU A 166 11.55 -3.73 -9.37
C GLU A 166 11.49 -2.71 -10.51
N LEU A 167 10.35 -2.07 -10.74
CA LEU A 167 10.20 -1.03 -11.73
C LEU A 167 11.01 0.22 -11.39
N MET A 168 11.01 0.64 -10.13
CA MET A 168 11.81 1.77 -9.68
C MET A 168 13.31 1.48 -9.75
N ALA A 169 13.76 0.28 -9.37
CA ALA A 169 15.14 -0.15 -9.50
C ALA A 169 15.59 -0.20 -10.98
N TYR A 170 14.72 -0.67 -11.87
CA TYR A 170 14.98 -0.68 -13.32
C TYR A 170 15.12 0.74 -13.89
N ALA A 171 14.22 1.65 -13.52
CA ALA A 171 14.19 2.99 -14.11
C ALA A 171 15.20 3.96 -13.49
N TYR A 172 15.50 3.81 -12.18
CA TYR A 172 16.21 4.81 -11.39
C TYR A 172 17.31 4.25 -10.47
N GLY A 173 17.60 2.94 -10.53
CA GLY A 173 18.51 2.29 -9.59
C GLY A 173 17.86 2.10 -8.21
N ASP A 174 18.67 2.04 -7.14
CA ASP A 174 18.20 1.70 -5.79
C ASP A 174 17.31 2.79 -5.15
N TRP A 175 16.14 3.03 -5.75
CA TRP A 175 15.12 3.90 -5.14
C TRP A 175 14.48 3.26 -3.91
N ALA A 176 14.29 1.94 -3.93
CA ALA A 176 13.42 1.26 -3.00
C ALA A 176 14.06 1.00 -1.64
N ILE A 177 13.39 1.41 -0.58
CA ILE A 177 13.67 0.93 0.77
C ILE A 177 13.19 -0.53 0.85
N SER A 178 14.07 -1.47 1.29
CA SER A 178 13.66 -2.85 1.50
C SER A 178 12.60 -2.91 2.60
N LYS A 179 11.55 -3.71 2.37
CA LYS A 179 10.54 -3.95 3.38
C LYS A 179 11.01 -5.05 4.31
N ASP A 180 11.35 -4.69 5.54
CA ASP A 180 11.34 -5.66 6.61
C ASP A 180 9.88 -6.02 6.93
N GLU A 181 9.58 -7.27 7.27
CA GLU A 181 8.24 -7.64 7.73
C GLU A 181 7.96 -6.95 9.06
N PHE A 182 7.10 -5.93 9.03
CA PHE A 182 6.70 -5.23 10.23
C PHE A 182 5.63 -6.02 10.98
N THR A 183 5.82 -6.25 12.27
CA THR A 183 4.76 -6.67 13.19
C THR A 183 3.77 -5.52 13.39
N LEU A 184 2.56 -5.83 13.92
CA LEU A 184 1.57 -4.77 14.22
C LEU A 184 2.15 -3.70 15.17
N GLU A 185 2.99 -4.10 16.12
CA GLU A 185 3.65 -3.18 17.05
C GLU A 185 4.69 -2.29 16.35
N GLU A 186 5.36 -2.80 15.32
CA GLU A 186 6.36 -2.06 14.55
C GLU A 186 5.74 -1.09 13.54
N MET A 187 4.50 -1.35 13.11
CA MET A 187 3.78 -0.50 12.15
C MET A 187 3.55 0.94 12.64
N TRP A 188 3.63 1.18 13.96
CA TRP A 188 3.44 2.52 14.53
C TRP A 188 4.74 3.33 14.64
N LYS A 189 5.87 2.82 14.17
CA LYS A 189 7.14 3.53 14.17
C LYS A 189 7.20 4.55 13.02
N GLU A 190 7.96 5.62 13.22
CA GLU A 190 8.21 6.64 12.20
C GLU A 190 8.84 6.06 10.92
N SER A 191 9.67 5.02 11.06
CA SER A 191 10.27 4.31 9.93
C SER A 191 9.24 3.77 8.95
N THR A 192 8.09 3.30 9.45
CA THR A 192 6.98 2.82 8.61
C THR A 192 6.32 3.98 7.86
N SER A 193 6.12 5.13 8.52
CA SER A 193 5.58 6.32 7.84
C SER A 193 6.52 6.81 6.74
N LYS A 194 7.84 6.79 6.96
CA LYS A 194 8.83 7.11 5.95
C LYS A 194 8.78 6.15 4.77
N TYR A 195 8.75 4.85 5.04
CA TYR A 195 8.64 3.81 4.03
C TYR A 195 7.39 4.00 3.16
N SER A 196 6.23 4.09 3.80
CA SER A 196 4.93 4.25 3.17
C SER A 196 4.84 5.53 2.32
N GLY A 197 5.34 6.67 2.84
CA GLY A 197 5.43 7.93 2.08
C GLY A 197 6.33 7.82 0.85
N THR A 198 7.43 7.07 0.94
CA THR A 198 8.33 6.82 -0.19
C THR A 198 7.66 5.99 -1.28
N ASP A 199 6.89 4.96 -0.92
CA ASP A 199 6.18 4.12 -1.90
C ASP A 199 5.07 4.93 -2.63
N ALA A 200 4.38 5.84 -1.94
CA ALA A 200 3.42 6.75 -2.58
C ALA A 200 4.10 7.73 -3.56
N CYS A 201 5.24 8.33 -3.19
CA CYS A 201 6.02 9.19 -4.10
C CYS A 201 6.56 8.40 -5.30
N ALA A 202 7.04 7.19 -5.10
CA ALA A 202 7.51 6.29 -6.16
C ALA A 202 6.39 5.94 -7.14
N THR A 203 5.19 5.66 -6.63
CA THR A 203 3.99 5.40 -7.45
C THR A 203 3.62 6.62 -8.29
N PHE A 204 3.67 7.83 -7.72
CA PHE A 204 3.41 9.07 -8.45
C PHE A 204 4.46 9.32 -9.54
N LYS A 205 5.73 9.14 -9.22
CA LYS A 205 6.82 9.29 -10.20
C LYS A 205 6.70 8.30 -11.35
N LEU A 206 6.41 7.03 -11.04
CA LEU A 206 6.18 6.00 -12.04
C LEU A 206 4.99 6.38 -12.96
N TYR A 207 3.89 6.88 -12.37
CA TYR A 207 2.75 7.37 -13.13
C TYR A 207 3.14 8.46 -14.12
N GLN A 208 3.88 9.49 -13.69
CA GLN A 208 4.33 10.58 -14.55
C GLN A 208 5.15 10.05 -15.75
N ASP A 209 6.10 9.16 -15.49
CA ASP A 209 6.95 8.60 -16.54
C ASP A 209 6.18 7.72 -17.53
N LEU A 210 5.18 7.00 -17.05
CA LEU A 210 4.31 6.20 -17.90
C LEU A 210 3.36 7.07 -18.75
N GLN A 211 3.04 8.29 -18.31
CA GLN A 211 2.25 9.25 -19.10
C GLN A 211 3.10 9.90 -20.22
N GLU A 212 4.35 10.21 -19.92
CA GLU A 212 5.26 10.87 -20.88
C GLU A 212 5.69 9.95 -22.03
N GLU A 213 5.21 8.69 -22.05
CA GLU A 213 5.61 7.67 -23.03
C GLU A 213 7.14 7.59 -23.23
N THR A 214 7.87 7.82 -22.15
CA THR A 214 9.33 7.93 -22.22
C THR A 214 9.93 6.65 -22.80
N THR A 215 10.89 6.81 -23.67
CA THR A 215 11.65 5.75 -24.36
C THR A 215 12.26 4.70 -23.44
N LYS A 216 12.34 4.97 -22.13
CA LYS A 216 12.79 4.03 -21.09
C LYS A 216 11.94 2.76 -20.98
N TRP A 217 10.64 2.84 -21.31
CA TRP A 217 9.69 1.74 -21.14
C TRP A 217 9.39 0.99 -22.44
N ARG A 218 9.86 1.52 -23.58
CA ARG A 218 9.62 0.94 -24.92
C ARG A 218 10.79 0.10 -25.46
N ILE A 219 11.70 -0.38 -24.60
CA ILE A 219 12.83 -1.19 -25.04
C ILE A 219 12.42 -2.63 -25.28
#